data_72b750491770a2bfeb11f6bc43e9aa51
#
_entry.id   72b750491770a2bfeb11f6bc43e9aa51
#
_cell.length_a   1.000
_cell.length_b   1.000
_cell.length_c   1.000
_cell.angle_alpha   90.00
_cell.angle_beta   90.00
_cell.angle_gamma   90.00
#
_symmetry.space_group_name_H-M   'P 1'
#
loop_
_entity.id
_entity.type
_entity.pdbx_description
1 polymer ?
#
loop_
_entity_poly.entity_id
_entity_poly.type
_entity_poly.pdbx_seq_one_letter_code
_entity_poly.pdbx_strand_id
1 'polypeptide(L)'
;MSQRWRLATGGCINRSRPLRFFFNGRVLTGYEGDTLASALIANGIRTVARSFKYHRPRGIVGVGAEEPNAIFQVGEGRKTVPGLRATQVELYEGLKAHSVNGWPSVEFDLYAINDLIGGLLPAGFYYKTFMWPRSFWKRYEHRIRQVAGLGWAPDA
;
A
#
# COMPACT_ATOMS: atom_id res chain seq x y z
N MET A 1 20.56 -4.12 7.67
CA MET A 1 20.47 -3.06 6.63
C MET A 1 20.55 -1.72 7.33
N SER A 2 21.35 -0.76 6.83
CA SER A 2 21.43 0.57 7.44
C SER A 2 20.14 1.33 7.15
N GLN A 3 19.45 1.85 8.17
CA GLN A 3 18.27 2.69 8.01
C GLN A 3 18.71 4.12 7.63
N ARG A 4 19.16 4.25 6.40
CA ARG A 4 19.80 5.45 5.85
C ARG A 4 18.95 6.73 5.99
N TRP A 5 17.64 6.58 6.07
CA TRP A 5 16.69 7.70 6.14
C TRP A 5 16.19 7.99 7.55
N ARG A 6 16.81 7.36 8.55
CA ARG A 6 16.47 7.58 9.95
C ARG A 6 17.45 8.58 10.58
N LEU A 7 16.90 9.53 11.32
CA LEU A 7 17.72 10.40 12.18
C LEU A 7 18.36 9.57 13.30
N ALA A 8 19.59 9.89 13.64
CA ALA A 8 20.34 9.21 14.70
C ALA A 8 19.71 9.41 16.09
N THR A 9 19.12 10.57 16.31
CA THR A 9 18.53 10.98 17.59
C THR A 9 17.14 11.60 17.38
N GLY A 10 16.39 11.74 18.46
CA GLY A 10 15.05 12.33 18.46
C GLY A 10 13.92 11.34 18.15
N GLY A 11 12.68 11.82 18.20
CA GLY A 11 11.46 11.02 18.06
C GLY A 11 11.12 10.20 19.31
N CYS A 12 9.94 9.55 19.26
CA CYS A 12 9.41 8.74 20.37
C CYS A 12 9.69 7.25 20.21
N ILE A 13 10.72 6.88 19.46
CA ILE A 13 11.08 5.47 19.19
C ILE A 13 12.10 4.95 20.19
N ASN A 14 11.99 3.69 20.57
CA ASN A 14 12.95 2.99 21.43
C ASN A 14 13.99 2.25 20.58
N ARG A 15 15.13 2.86 20.32
CA ARG A 15 16.22 2.30 19.48
C ARG A 15 16.92 1.09 20.08
N SER A 16 16.73 0.81 21.37
CA SER A 16 17.26 -0.41 22.01
C SER A 16 16.38 -1.65 21.75
N ARG A 17 15.19 -1.47 21.18
CA ARG A 17 14.23 -2.56 20.87
C ARG A 17 13.94 -2.62 19.38
N PRO A 18 14.80 -3.23 18.57
CA PRO A 18 14.55 -3.44 17.16
C PRO A 18 13.41 -4.45 16.96
N LEU A 19 12.59 -4.22 15.96
CA LEU A 19 11.46 -5.08 15.56
C LEU A 19 11.64 -5.46 14.09
N ARG A 20 11.37 -6.73 13.76
CA ARG A 20 11.33 -7.22 12.38
C ARG A 20 9.89 -7.22 11.88
N PHE A 21 9.70 -6.79 10.65
CA PHE A 21 8.40 -6.82 9.99
C PHE A 21 8.54 -7.16 8.51
N PHE A 22 7.43 -7.44 7.87
CA PHE A 22 7.38 -7.85 6.46
C PHE A 22 6.57 -6.84 5.66
N PHE A 23 7.11 -6.39 4.55
CA PHE A 23 6.41 -5.56 3.59
C PHE A 23 6.61 -6.09 2.18
N ASN A 24 5.51 -6.47 1.50
CA ASN A 24 5.54 -7.10 0.18
C ASN A 24 6.53 -8.28 0.11
N GLY A 25 6.53 -9.15 1.14
CA GLY A 25 7.40 -10.31 1.25
C GLY A 25 8.86 -10.01 1.65
N ARG A 26 9.27 -8.73 1.76
CA ARG A 26 10.63 -8.34 2.18
C ARG A 26 10.69 -8.19 3.69
N VAL A 27 11.75 -8.74 4.30
CA VAL A 27 12.02 -8.55 5.73
C VAL A 27 12.70 -7.18 5.93
N LEU A 28 12.12 -6.37 6.79
CA LEU A 28 12.59 -5.04 7.14
C LEU A 28 12.72 -4.92 8.67
N THR A 29 13.44 -3.90 9.14
CA THR A 29 13.65 -3.62 10.56
C THR A 29 13.12 -2.23 10.90
N GLY A 30 12.41 -2.12 12.00
CA GLY A 30 12.03 -0.86 12.64
C GLY A 30 12.34 -0.93 14.12
N TYR A 31 11.75 -0.05 14.91
CA TYR A 31 11.93 0.01 16.36
C TYR A 31 10.57 0.13 17.04
N GLU A 32 10.52 -0.27 18.30
CA GLU A 32 9.34 -0.02 19.15
C GLU A 32 9.01 1.49 19.17
N GLY A 33 7.74 1.83 18.97
CA GLY A 33 7.26 3.20 18.84
C GLY A 33 7.25 3.73 17.39
N ASP A 34 7.79 2.98 16.41
CA ASP A 34 7.58 3.30 15.00
C ASP A 34 6.13 3.04 14.60
N THR A 35 5.63 3.85 13.67
CA THR A 35 4.50 3.46 12.83
C THR A 35 5.02 2.64 11.64
N LEU A 36 4.16 1.87 11.00
CA LEU A 36 4.53 1.18 9.76
C LEU A 36 5.05 2.17 8.71
N ALA A 37 4.48 3.37 8.63
CA ALA A 37 4.92 4.43 7.72
C ALA A 37 6.36 4.90 8.02
N SER A 38 6.65 5.24 9.28
CA SER A 38 7.99 5.70 9.68
C SER A 38 9.06 4.63 9.46
N ALA A 39 8.72 3.37 9.74
CA ALA A 39 9.61 2.24 9.51
C ALA A 39 9.90 2.02 8.02
N LEU A 40 8.89 2.15 7.14
CA LEU A 40 9.06 2.04 5.68
C LEU A 40 9.96 3.15 5.14
N ILE A 41 9.73 4.40 5.54
CA ILE A 41 10.56 5.54 5.15
C ILE A 41 12.01 5.32 5.61
N ALA A 42 12.22 4.92 6.86
CA ALA A 42 13.55 4.66 7.42
C ALA A 42 14.33 3.61 6.61
N ASN A 43 13.64 2.60 6.08
CA ASN A 43 14.20 1.56 5.22
C ASN A 43 14.34 2.00 3.74
N GLY A 44 14.01 3.25 3.40
CA GLY A 44 14.13 3.78 2.05
C GLY A 44 13.04 3.32 1.06
N ILE A 45 11.91 2.83 1.57
CA ILE A 45 10.75 2.46 0.74
C ILE A 45 10.02 3.74 0.32
N ARG A 46 10.20 4.14 -0.92
CA ARG A 46 9.63 5.38 -1.46
C ARG A 46 8.30 5.19 -2.17
N THR A 47 8.15 4.08 -2.89
CA THR A 47 6.92 3.74 -3.60
C THR A 47 6.15 2.75 -2.77
N VAL A 48 4.98 3.16 -2.30
CA VAL A 48 4.13 2.34 -1.42
C VAL A 48 2.79 1.99 -2.07
N ALA A 49 2.41 2.73 -3.10
CA ALA A 49 1.17 2.54 -3.84
C ALA A 49 1.31 3.07 -5.28
N ARG A 50 0.29 2.81 -6.08
CA ARG A 50 0.12 3.35 -7.43
C ARG A 50 -1.20 4.12 -7.53
N SER A 51 -1.24 5.15 -8.39
CA SER A 51 -2.51 5.86 -8.63
C SER A 51 -3.46 4.97 -9.42
N PHE A 52 -4.76 5.11 -9.16
CA PHE A 52 -5.79 4.24 -9.74
C PHE A 52 -5.84 4.25 -11.28
N LYS A 53 -5.82 5.43 -11.90
CA LYS A 53 -6.00 5.56 -13.36
C LYS A 53 -4.71 5.32 -14.14
N TYR A 54 -3.64 6.00 -13.74
CA TYR A 54 -2.39 6.02 -14.50
C TYR A 54 -1.29 5.16 -13.91
N HIS A 55 -1.54 4.53 -12.75
CA HIS A 55 -0.55 3.71 -12.04
C HIS A 55 0.77 4.42 -11.75
N ARG A 56 0.72 5.75 -11.59
CA ARG A 56 1.88 6.57 -11.19
C ARG A 56 2.33 6.22 -9.78
N PRO A 57 3.65 6.16 -9.51
CA PRO A 57 4.16 5.88 -8.18
C PRO A 57 3.64 6.87 -7.14
N ARG A 58 3.27 6.35 -5.97
CA ARG A 58 2.82 7.14 -4.82
C ARG A 58 3.65 6.79 -3.60
N GLY A 59 4.13 7.81 -2.90
CA GLY A 59 4.84 7.70 -1.63
C GLY A 59 3.97 8.10 -0.45
N ILE A 60 4.55 8.03 0.74
CA ILE A 60 3.95 8.52 1.98
C ILE A 60 4.11 10.04 2.02
N VAL A 61 3.02 10.76 2.20
CA VAL A 61 2.99 12.25 2.18
C VAL A 61 2.34 12.85 3.42
N GLY A 62 1.55 12.08 4.17
CA GLY A 62 0.93 12.47 5.42
C GLY A 62 1.64 11.88 6.63
N VAL A 63 1.28 12.35 7.82
CA VAL A 63 1.82 11.86 9.11
C VAL A 63 0.76 11.23 10.01
N GLY A 64 -0.52 11.41 9.69
CA GLY A 64 -1.65 10.93 10.48
C GLY A 64 -2.77 10.32 9.64
N ALA A 65 -4.01 10.51 10.06
CA ALA A 65 -5.20 9.98 9.40
C ALA A 65 -5.46 10.56 8.00
N GLU A 66 -4.83 11.66 7.66
CA GLU A 66 -4.90 12.34 6.36
C GLU A 66 -4.06 11.67 5.27
N GLU A 67 -3.20 10.67 5.60
CA GLU A 67 -2.37 9.97 4.63
C GLU A 67 -3.21 9.29 3.53
N PRO A 68 -3.10 9.74 2.25
CA PRO A 68 -3.99 9.27 1.20
C PRO A 68 -3.46 8.05 0.44
N ASN A 69 -2.16 7.76 0.48
CA ASN A 69 -1.51 6.80 -0.41
C ASN A 69 -1.12 5.48 0.28
N ALA A 70 -0.61 5.57 1.52
CA ALA A 70 -0.08 4.41 2.24
C ALA A 70 -1.20 3.63 2.94
N ILE A 71 -2.11 3.08 2.15
CA ILE A 71 -3.23 2.26 2.60
C ILE A 71 -2.89 0.81 2.25
N PHE A 72 -2.83 -0.05 3.26
CA PHE A 72 -2.29 -1.41 3.15
C PHE A 72 -3.27 -2.47 3.63
N GLN A 73 -3.03 -3.68 3.15
CA GLN A 73 -3.52 -4.90 3.75
C GLN A 73 -2.54 -5.30 4.86
N VAL A 74 -3.01 -5.45 6.09
CA VAL A 74 -2.19 -5.83 7.25
C VAL A 74 -2.67 -7.16 7.81
N GLY A 75 -1.72 -8.05 8.14
CA GLY A 75 -2.00 -9.40 8.60
C GLY A 75 -2.16 -10.41 7.48
N GLU A 76 -2.46 -11.66 7.84
CA GLU A 76 -2.65 -12.78 6.92
C GLU A 76 -3.84 -13.66 7.34
N GLY A 77 -4.43 -14.35 6.37
CA GLY A 77 -5.56 -15.26 6.57
C GLY A 77 -6.70 -14.58 7.32
N ARG A 78 -7.21 -15.25 8.35
CA ARG A 78 -8.34 -14.73 9.17
C ARG A 78 -8.04 -13.46 9.96
N LYS A 79 -6.77 -13.11 10.14
CA LYS A 79 -6.33 -11.89 10.86
C LYS A 79 -6.02 -10.74 9.93
N THR A 80 -6.33 -10.86 8.65
CA THR A 80 -6.07 -9.80 7.69
C THR A 80 -7.07 -8.66 7.86
N VAL A 81 -6.56 -7.43 7.79
CA VAL A 81 -7.38 -6.21 7.88
C VAL A 81 -7.04 -5.33 6.67
N PRO A 82 -8.01 -5.11 5.77
CA PRO A 82 -7.81 -4.23 4.62
C PRO A 82 -7.95 -2.75 5.00
N GLY A 83 -7.34 -1.89 4.18
CA GLY A 83 -7.59 -0.45 4.22
C GLY A 83 -6.97 0.28 5.41
N LEU A 84 -5.95 -0.29 6.07
CA LEU A 84 -5.26 0.38 7.16
C LEU A 84 -4.21 1.37 6.65
N ARG A 85 -4.24 2.60 7.20
CA ARG A 85 -3.22 3.61 6.92
C ARG A 85 -1.95 3.30 7.69
N ALA A 86 -0.83 3.23 6.98
CA ALA A 86 0.47 2.93 7.57
C ALA A 86 0.89 3.91 8.69
N THR A 87 0.42 5.14 8.62
CA THR A 87 0.65 6.19 9.64
C THR A 87 -0.09 5.95 10.96
N GLN A 88 -1.12 5.09 10.94
CA GLN A 88 -1.95 4.76 12.10
C GLN A 88 -1.71 3.32 12.61
N VAL A 89 -0.86 2.56 11.94
CA VAL A 89 -0.49 1.20 12.34
C VAL A 89 0.80 1.27 13.13
N GLU A 90 0.73 0.92 14.42
CA GLU A 90 1.92 0.76 15.26
C GLU A 90 2.71 -0.48 14.82
N LEU A 91 4.03 -0.36 14.80
CA LEU A 91 4.92 -1.45 14.42
C LEU A 91 5.04 -2.45 15.58
N TYR A 92 4.89 -3.73 15.26
CA TYR A 92 5.13 -4.84 16.20
C TYR A 92 5.94 -5.95 15.53
N GLU A 93 6.55 -6.81 16.35
CA GLU A 93 7.36 -7.93 15.86
C GLU A 93 6.53 -8.88 14.99
N GLY A 94 7.01 -9.16 13.79
CA GLY A 94 6.35 -10.06 12.84
C GLY A 94 5.18 -9.46 12.08
N LEU A 95 4.90 -8.15 12.19
CA LEU A 95 3.86 -7.48 11.41
C LEU A 95 4.06 -7.79 9.93
N LYS A 96 2.98 -8.19 9.24
CA LYS A 96 2.96 -8.42 7.80
C LYS A 96 2.03 -7.42 7.13
N ALA A 97 2.54 -6.70 6.15
CA ALA A 97 1.78 -5.72 5.40
C ALA A 97 2.04 -5.84 3.89
N HIS A 98 1.02 -5.58 3.11
CA HIS A 98 1.07 -5.63 1.65
C HIS A 98 0.44 -4.39 1.05
N SER A 99 1.08 -3.87 0.02
CA SER A 99 0.44 -2.90 -0.88
C SER A 99 -0.71 -3.57 -1.62
N VAL A 100 -1.77 -2.81 -1.87
CA VAL A 100 -3.02 -3.36 -2.40
C VAL A 100 -3.25 -3.05 -3.88
N ASN A 101 -2.35 -2.32 -4.52
CA ASN A 101 -2.39 -2.01 -5.94
C ASN A 101 -0.99 -2.13 -6.57
N GLY A 102 -0.97 -2.25 -7.90
CA GLY A 102 0.25 -2.55 -8.64
C GLY A 102 0.41 -4.05 -8.91
N TRP A 103 0.68 -4.41 -10.16
CA TRP A 103 0.86 -5.79 -10.57
C TRP A 103 2.05 -5.91 -11.53
N PRO A 104 2.97 -6.87 -11.32
CA PRO A 104 3.06 -7.83 -10.21
C PRO A 104 3.51 -7.22 -8.87
N SER A 105 4.06 -6.02 -8.84
CA SER A 105 4.44 -5.31 -7.61
C SER A 105 4.27 -3.80 -7.75
N VAL A 106 4.34 -3.05 -6.65
CA VAL A 106 4.29 -1.57 -6.70
C VAL A 106 5.57 -0.97 -7.27
N GLU A 107 6.70 -1.65 -7.15
CA GLU A 107 7.97 -1.22 -7.74
C GLU A 107 7.97 -1.42 -9.26
N PHE A 108 7.51 -2.59 -9.70
CA PHE A 108 7.39 -2.95 -11.11
C PHE A 108 5.94 -3.27 -11.46
N ASP A 109 5.25 -2.29 -12.02
CA ASP A 109 3.82 -2.35 -12.29
C ASP A 109 3.55 -2.30 -13.80
N LEU A 110 3.05 -3.39 -14.36
CA LEU A 110 2.71 -3.49 -15.78
C LEU A 110 1.55 -2.57 -16.17
N TYR A 111 0.66 -2.26 -15.23
CA TYR A 111 -0.43 -1.30 -15.51
C TYR A 111 0.06 0.15 -15.64
N ALA A 112 1.33 0.43 -15.33
CA ALA A 112 1.92 1.75 -15.58
C ALA A 112 1.93 2.16 -17.06
N ILE A 113 1.71 1.21 -17.99
CA ILE A 113 1.48 1.50 -19.41
C ILE A 113 0.28 2.45 -19.61
N ASN A 114 -0.67 2.47 -18.67
CA ASN A 114 -1.80 3.40 -18.70
C ASN A 114 -1.37 4.87 -18.66
N ASP A 115 -0.18 5.17 -18.13
CA ASP A 115 0.35 6.53 -18.14
C ASP A 115 0.75 6.97 -19.54
N LEU A 116 1.26 6.05 -20.36
CA LEU A 116 1.65 6.31 -21.75
C LEU A 116 0.44 6.56 -22.66
N ILE A 117 -0.65 5.80 -22.42
CA ILE A 117 -1.89 5.91 -23.22
C ILE A 117 -2.93 6.84 -22.56
N GLY A 118 -2.53 7.55 -21.50
CA GLY A 118 -3.42 8.35 -20.66
C GLY A 118 -4.26 9.40 -21.38
N GLY A 119 -3.72 9.96 -22.48
CA GLY A 119 -4.46 10.89 -23.33
C GLY A 119 -5.66 10.28 -24.07
N LEU A 120 -5.68 8.96 -24.26
CA LEU A 120 -6.78 8.21 -24.87
C LEU A 120 -7.82 7.74 -23.85
N LEU A 121 -7.53 7.86 -22.53
CA LEU A 121 -8.42 7.44 -21.46
C LEU A 121 -9.27 8.63 -20.99
N PRO A 122 -10.53 8.78 -21.44
CA PRO A 122 -11.38 9.87 -21.02
C PRO A 122 -11.70 9.80 -19.53
N ALA A 123 -12.07 10.95 -18.94
CA ALA A 123 -12.58 10.97 -17.58
C ALA A 123 -13.79 10.03 -17.45
N GLY A 124 -13.80 9.19 -16.42
CA GLY A 124 -14.89 8.24 -16.20
C GLY A 124 -14.95 7.05 -17.15
N PHE A 125 -13.82 6.73 -17.87
CA PHE A 125 -13.76 5.58 -18.79
C PHE A 125 -14.24 4.27 -18.16
N TYR A 126 -13.97 4.06 -16.88
CA TYR A 126 -14.37 2.87 -16.15
C TYR A 126 -15.89 2.76 -15.95
N TYR A 127 -16.61 3.86 -15.78
CA TYR A 127 -18.08 3.84 -15.73
C TYR A 127 -18.68 3.36 -17.05
N LYS A 128 -18.13 3.83 -18.18
CA LYS A 128 -18.61 3.43 -19.52
C LYS A 128 -18.20 2.01 -19.86
N THR A 129 -16.99 1.59 -19.50
CA THR A 129 -16.43 0.29 -19.87
C THR A 129 -17.05 -0.87 -19.07
N PHE A 130 -17.30 -0.68 -17.77
CA PHE A 130 -17.71 -1.76 -16.86
C PHE A 130 -19.20 -1.80 -16.55
N MET A 131 -19.99 -0.91 -17.12
CA MET A 131 -21.45 -0.89 -16.92
C MET A 131 -22.22 -1.74 -17.94
N TRP A 132 -21.58 -2.30 -18.94
CA TRP A 132 -22.24 -3.09 -19.98
C TRP A 132 -21.47 -4.40 -20.25
N PRO A 133 -22.18 -5.58 -20.31
CA PRO A 133 -23.58 -5.78 -19.97
C PRO A 133 -23.83 -5.81 -18.46
N ARG A 134 -24.98 -5.33 -18.00
CA ARG A 134 -25.33 -5.21 -16.57
C ARG A 134 -25.30 -6.53 -15.80
N SER A 135 -25.55 -7.67 -16.48
CA SER A 135 -25.51 -9.01 -15.89
C SER A 135 -24.13 -9.42 -15.37
N PHE A 136 -23.06 -8.78 -15.84
CA PHE A 136 -21.68 -9.05 -15.43
C PHE A 136 -21.20 -8.14 -14.31
N TRP A 137 -22.04 -7.23 -13.79
CA TRP A 137 -21.64 -6.24 -12.77
C TRP A 137 -20.91 -6.85 -11.57
N LYS A 138 -21.40 -7.94 -10.99
CA LYS A 138 -20.74 -8.60 -9.85
C LYS A 138 -19.30 -9.04 -10.15
N ARG A 139 -19.02 -9.50 -11.37
CA ARG A 139 -17.66 -9.89 -11.79
C ARG A 139 -16.79 -8.67 -12.01
N TYR A 140 -17.33 -7.62 -12.60
CA TYR A 140 -16.63 -6.35 -12.79
C TYR A 140 -16.32 -5.68 -11.46
N GLU A 141 -17.27 -5.67 -10.52
CA GLU A 141 -17.05 -5.12 -9.18
C GLU A 141 -15.85 -5.75 -8.48
N HIS A 142 -15.74 -7.07 -8.50
CA HIS A 142 -14.59 -7.78 -7.91
C HIS A 142 -13.26 -7.34 -8.53
N ARG A 143 -13.21 -7.22 -9.84
CA ARG A 143 -12.00 -6.75 -10.53
C ARG A 143 -11.70 -5.29 -10.25
N ILE A 144 -12.72 -4.44 -10.25
CA ILE A 144 -12.58 -3.01 -9.93
C ILE A 144 -12.04 -2.84 -8.51
N ARG A 145 -12.55 -3.59 -7.54
CA ARG A 145 -12.07 -3.56 -6.14
C ARG A 145 -10.59 -3.90 -6.05
N GLN A 146 -10.15 -4.96 -6.73
CA GLN A 146 -8.75 -5.36 -6.76
C GLN A 146 -7.85 -4.28 -7.36
N VAL A 147 -8.22 -3.75 -8.53
CA VAL A 147 -7.45 -2.71 -9.23
C VAL A 147 -7.47 -1.37 -8.47
N ALA A 148 -8.58 -1.06 -7.81
CA ALA A 148 -8.70 0.15 -6.99
C ALA A 148 -7.90 0.10 -5.68
N GLY A 149 -7.32 -1.06 -5.34
CA GLY A 149 -6.52 -1.20 -4.13
C GLY A 149 -7.34 -1.16 -2.83
N LEU A 150 -8.58 -1.65 -2.87
CA LEU A 150 -9.44 -1.73 -1.67
C LEU A 150 -9.09 -2.91 -0.77
N GLY A 151 -8.10 -3.73 -1.16
CA GLY A 151 -7.74 -4.94 -0.43
C GLY A 151 -8.81 -6.04 -0.54
N TRP A 152 -8.65 -7.05 0.26
CA TRP A 152 -9.57 -8.21 0.32
C TRP A 152 -9.97 -8.49 1.75
N ALA A 153 -11.18 -9.00 1.91
CA ALA A 153 -11.70 -9.42 3.22
C ALA A 153 -10.91 -10.64 3.75
N PRO A 154 -10.88 -10.86 5.06
CA PRO A 154 -10.33 -12.09 5.63
C PRO A 154 -11.08 -13.32 5.09
N ASP A 155 -10.35 -14.42 4.94
CA ASP A 155 -10.95 -15.70 4.62
C ASP A 155 -11.85 -16.17 5.76
N ALA A 156 -13.05 -16.65 5.43
CA ALA A 156 -14.02 -17.12 6.40
C ALA A 156 -13.60 -18.45 7.06
#